data_d01f45306b03fbc1a21b355e674367f7
#
_entry.id   d01f45306b03fbc1a21b355e674367f7
#
_cell.length_a   1.000
_cell.length_b   1.000
_cell.length_c   1.000
_cell.angle_alpha   90.00
_cell.angle_beta   90.00
_cell.angle_gamma   90.00
#
_symmetry.space_group_name_H-M   'P 1'
#
loop_
_entity.id
_entity.type
_entity.pdbx_description
1 polymer ?
#
loop_
_entity_poly.entity_id
_entity_poly.type
_entity_poly.pdbx_seq_one_letter_code
_entity_poly.pdbx_strand_id
1 'polypeptide(L)'
;ESGPAAAISASAQVELYDELLTNELPCGAKIFTAPPWDGEGDNLKEQQKGISTYVGSNVEGGAFPIIFGGEHGILPALLSGVKNHELLLGDLSKLTLVQIDAHADLRDELDGEPMSHACAARRSLDLGVGKLMQLGVRAYCREEKEFIDLDSRVTTWFARDVLSLANSSEKWEGWLTALQSIEGPVWLTIDVDGLDPCYVPSTGTPVPGGLSFWQVIETIEKLFSSQSALVLGVDINEIVPDQNNHITEFTAAMLAKKVVAAHIANSLTPDTEADVNEA
;
A
#
# COMPACT_ATOMS: atom_id res chain seq x y z
N GLU A 1 -3.87 17.59 -2.06
CA GLU A 1 -3.83 17.71 -3.55
C GLU A 1 -2.40 17.70 -4.12
N SER A 2 -1.40 18.21 -3.39
CA SER A 2 -0.02 18.35 -3.90
C SER A 2 0.91 17.18 -3.55
N GLY A 3 0.49 16.24 -2.72
CA GLY A 3 1.28 15.08 -2.27
C GLY A 3 1.85 14.24 -3.42
N PRO A 4 1.02 13.75 -4.35
CA PRO A 4 1.49 12.96 -5.48
C PRO A 4 2.54 13.67 -6.34
N ALA A 5 2.31 14.94 -6.64
CA ALA A 5 3.25 15.73 -7.43
C ALA A 5 4.59 15.94 -6.71
N ALA A 6 4.57 16.12 -5.38
CA ALA A 6 5.75 16.26 -4.56
C ALA A 6 6.56 14.95 -4.49
N ALA A 7 5.89 13.80 -4.31
CA ALA A 7 6.54 12.49 -4.32
C ALA A 7 7.19 12.18 -5.69
N ILE A 8 6.49 12.47 -6.80
CA ILE A 8 7.05 12.32 -8.15
C ILE A 8 8.25 13.27 -8.35
N SER A 9 8.17 14.52 -7.88
CA SER A 9 9.30 15.44 -7.94
C SER A 9 10.50 14.93 -7.12
N ALA A 10 10.26 14.42 -5.91
CA ALA A 10 11.30 13.84 -5.07
C ALA A 10 11.92 12.59 -5.71
N SER A 11 11.16 11.79 -6.43
CA SER A 11 11.68 10.58 -7.08
C SER A 11 12.79 10.83 -8.09
N ALA A 12 12.87 12.03 -8.66
CA ALA A 12 13.94 12.43 -9.58
C ALA A 12 15.32 12.52 -8.89
N GLN A 13 15.37 12.53 -7.56
CA GLN A 13 16.60 12.58 -6.76
C GLN A 13 16.91 11.26 -6.04
N VAL A 14 16.07 10.24 -6.21
CA VAL A 14 16.27 8.92 -5.58
C VAL A 14 17.29 8.13 -6.40
N GLU A 15 18.29 7.56 -5.71
CA GLU A 15 19.27 6.66 -6.33
C GLU A 15 18.60 5.43 -6.93
N LEU A 16 18.98 5.06 -8.15
CA LEU A 16 18.33 4.00 -8.92
C LEU A 16 18.86 2.60 -8.59
N TYR A 17 20.08 2.49 -8.05
CA TYR A 17 20.62 1.20 -7.64
C TYR A 17 19.76 0.56 -6.55
N ASP A 18 19.48 -0.73 -6.68
CA ASP A 18 18.78 -1.50 -5.66
C ASP A 18 19.48 -2.83 -5.39
N GLU A 19 19.72 -3.09 -4.10
CA GLU A 19 20.47 -4.27 -3.64
C GLU A 19 19.72 -5.57 -3.93
N LEU A 20 18.37 -5.55 -3.97
CA LEU A 20 17.56 -6.70 -4.29
C LEU A 20 17.79 -7.16 -5.74
N LEU A 21 17.98 -6.20 -6.65
CA LEU A 21 18.26 -6.45 -8.06
C LEU A 21 19.76 -6.53 -8.37
N THR A 22 20.63 -6.07 -7.46
CA THR A 22 22.06 -5.83 -7.71
C THR A 22 22.33 -5.03 -9.00
N ASN A 23 21.41 -4.13 -9.34
CA ASN A 23 21.40 -3.37 -10.57
C ASN A 23 20.65 -2.03 -10.40
N GLU A 24 20.76 -1.16 -11.41
CA GLU A 24 20.02 0.10 -11.47
C GLU A 24 18.65 -0.09 -12.14
N LEU A 25 17.61 0.51 -11.55
CA LEU A 25 16.31 0.58 -12.19
C LEU A 25 16.40 1.42 -13.49
N PRO A 26 15.59 1.09 -14.51
CA PRO A 26 14.49 0.13 -14.52
C PRO A 26 14.84 -1.30 -14.95
N CYS A 27 16.09 -1.69 -15.07
CA CYS A 27 16.49 -3.09 -15.40
C CYS A 27 15.76 -3.69 -16.62
N GLY A 28 15.47 -2.88 -17.63
CA GLY A 28 14.72 -3.28 -18.81
C GLY A 28 13.20 -3.22 -18.69
N ALA A 29 12.64 -3.00 -17.51
CA ALA A 29 11.21 -2.75 -17.35
C ALA A 29 10.80 -1.41 -17.96
N LYS A 30 9.53 -1.32 -18.37
CA LYS A 30 8.95 -0.07 -18.86
C LYS A 30 8.17 0.60 -17.73
N ILE A 31 8.65 1.78 -17.31
CA ILE A 31 7.95 2.62 -16.32
C ILE A 31 7.26 3.76 -17.06
N PHE A 32 5.98 3.95 -16.79
CA PHE A 32 5.17 5.02 -17.34
C PHE A 32 4.51 5.79 -16.19
N THR A 33 4.68 7.11 -16.20
CA THR A 33 3.96 7.98 -15.27
C THR A 33 2.70 8.50 -15.98
N ALA A 34 1.55 8.02 -15.55
CA ALA A 34 0.27 8.48 -16.07
C ALA A 34 0.04 9.96 -15.68
N PRO A 35 -0.71 10.73 -16.46
CA PRO A 35 -1.18 12.05 -16.04
C PRO A 35 -1.89 11.95 -14.68
N PRO A 36 -1.83 12.97 -13.82
CA PRO A 36 -2.60 12.94 -12.59
C PRO A 36 -4.10 12.90 -12.92
N TRP A 37 -4.88 12.21 -12.09
CA TRP A 37 -6.33 12.32 -12.15
C TRP A 37 -6.73 13.74 -11.70
N ASP A 38 -7.41 14.45 -12.55
CA ASP A 38 -7.89 15.83 -12.36
C ASP A 38 -9.40 15.94 -12.53
N GLY A 39 -10.09 14.80 -12.47
CA GLY A 39 -11.53 14.72 -12.65
C GLY A 39 -12.28 15.48 -11.57
N GLU A 40 -13.38 16.11 -11.97
CA GLU A 40 -14.29 16.79 -11.07
C GLU A 40 -15.42 15.84 -10.64
N GLY A 41 -15.97 16.07 -9.44
CA GLY A 41 -17.18 15.42 -8.95
C GLY A 41 -17.84 16.32 -7.92
N ASP A 42 -19.16 16.43 -7.96
CA ASP A 42 -19.92 17.30 -7.07
C ASP A 42 -19.90 16.80 -5.60
N ASN A 43 -19.48 15.54 -5.41
CA ASN A 43 -19.40 14.91 -4.10
C ASN A 43 -18.37 13.75 -4.11
N LEU A 44 -17.98 13.27 -2.93
CA LEU A 44 -16.99 12.20 -2.77
C LEU A 44 -17.36 10.92 -3.54
N LYS A 45 -18.63 10.57 -3.59
CA LYS A 45 -19.08 9.36 -4.31
C LYS A 45 -18.83 9.45 -5.81
N GLU A 46 -19.04 10.61 -6.40
CA GLU A 46 -18.76 10.85 -7.83
C GLU A 46 -17.26 10.88 -8.08
N GLN A 47 -16.49 11.52 -7.22
CA GLN A 47 -15.03 11.52 -7.28
C GLN A 47 -14.49 10.08 -7.21
N GLN A 48 -14.94 9.27 -6.27
CA GLN A 48 -14.55 7.87 -6.16
C GLN A 48 -14.88 7.06 -7.41
N LYS A 49 -16.05 7.28 -8.01
CA LYS A 49 -16.41 6.63 -9.27
C LYS A 49 -15.47 7.04 -10.40
N GLY A 50 -15.11 8.33 -10.47
CA GLY A 50 -14.15 8.86 -11.44
C GLY A 50 -12.78 8.23 -11.29
N ILE A 51 -12.25 8.17 -10.05
CA ILE A 51 -10.99 7.52 -9.71
C ILE A 51 -11.01 6.03 -10.09
N SER A 52 -12.08 5.32 -9.73
CA SER A 52 -12.23 3.91 -10.09
C SER A 52 -12.17 3.68 -11.61
N THR A 53 -12.84 4.51 -12.39
CA THR A 53 -12.81 4.44 -13.85
C THR A 53 -11.42 4.75 -14.40
N TYR A 54 -10.76 5.78 -13.85
CA TYR A 54 -9.42 6.19 -14.26
C TYR A 54 -8.40 5.07 -14.00
N VAL A 55 -8.41 4.49 -12.79
CA VAL A 55 -7.52 3.37 -12.44
C VAL A 55 -7.80 2.16 -13.34
N GLY A 56 -9.06 1.77 -13.50
CA GLY A 56 -9.45 0.64 -14.35
C GLY A 56 -8.89 0.77 -15.77
N SER A 57 -9.03 1.94 -16.39
CA SER A 57 -8.54 2.18 -17.75
C SER A 57 -7.00 2.21 -17.86
N ASN A 58 -6.28 2.58 -16.79
CA ASN A 58 -4.81 2.60 -16.81
C ASN A 58 -4.19 1.23 -16.54
N VAL A 59 -4.90 0.30 -15.91
CA VAL A 59 -4.42 -1.07 -15.66
C VAL A 59 -4.84 -2.07 -16.73
N GLU A 60 -5.70 -1.68 -17.67
CA GLU A 60 -6.03 -2.47 -18.84
C GLU A 60 -4.75 -2.77 -19.64
N GLY A 61 -4.53 -4.05 -19.97
CA GLY A 61 -3.33 -4.49 -20.66
C GLY A 61 -2.21 -5.01 -19.77
N GLY A 62 -2.47 -5.18 -18.46
CA GLY A 62 -1.56 -5.86 -17.52
C GLY A 62 -0.49 -4.96 -16.92
N ALA A 63 -0.70 -3.64 -16.89
CA ALA A 63 0.18 -2.73 -16.17
C ALA A 63 0.06 -2.94 -14.65
N PHE A 64 1.20 -2.97 -13.94
CA PHE A 64 1.25 -2.98 -12.49
C PHE A 64 1.16 -1.54 -11.97
N PRO A 65 0.07 -1.15 -11.27
CA PRO A 65 -0.09 0.22 -10.78
C PRO A 65 0.66 0.47 -9.48
N ILE A 66 1.36 1.60 -9.42
CA ILE A 66 1.85 2.22 -8.19
C ILE A 66 1.21 3.60 -8.11
N ILE A 67 0.35 3.82 -7.14
CA ILE A 67 -0.51 5.01 -7.07
C ILE A 67 -0.04 5.89 -5.93
N PHE A 68 0.34 7.11 -6.22
CA PHE A 68 0.44 8.13 -5.19
C PHE A 68 -0.93 8.75 -4.98
N GLY A 69 -1.48 8.53 -3.81
CA GLY A 69 -2.77 9.07 -3.44
C GLY A 69 -2.69 10.43 -2.77
N GLY A 70 -3.87 10.99 -2.54
CA GLY A 70 -4.09 12.06 -1.59
C GLY A 70 -4.49 11.45 -0.24
N GLU A 71 -5.74 11.67 0.14
CA GLU A 71 -6.37 11.11 1.33
C GLU A 71 -6.59 9.60 1.16
N HIS A 72 -6.41 8.81 2.22
CA HIS A 72 -6.56 7.34 2.20
C HIS A 72 -7.98 6.88 1.82
N GLY A 73 -8.97 7.74 1.94
CA GLY A 73 -10.35 7.50 1.48
C GLY A 73 -10.49 7.10 0.01
N ILE A 74 -9.47 7.23 -0.83
CA ILE A 74 -9.48 6.76 -2.22
C ILE A 74 -9.41 5.24 -2.35
N LEU A 75 -8.94 4.50 -1.34
CA LEU A 75 -8.68 3.06 -1.40
C LEU A 75 -9.86 2.24 -1.95
N PRO A 76 -11.13 2.42 -1.51
CA PRO A 76 -12.26 1.68 -2.08
C PRO A 76 -12.45 1.90 -3.58
N ALA A 77 -12.13 3.11 -4.07
CA ALA A 77 -12.19 3.42 -5.50
C ALA A 77 -11.09 2.70 -6.28
N LEU A 78 -9.88 2.61 -5.74
CA LEU A 78 -8.77 1.86 -6.34
C LEU A 78 -9.14 0.39 -6.49
N LEU A 79 -9.62 -0.24 -5.43
CA LEU A 79 -10.05 -1.64 -5.44
C LEU A 79 -11.21 -1.89 -6.41
N SER A 80 -12.15 -0.95 -6.49
CA SER A 80 -13.24 -0.99 -7.47
C SER A 80 -12.72 -0.89 -8.91
N GLY A 81 -11.66 -0.12 -9.15
CA GLY A 81 -11.00 0.03 -10.45
C GLY A 81 -10.34 -1.26 -10.92
N VAL A 82 -9.71 -2.00 -10.01
CA VAL A 82 -8.98 -3.23 -10.35
C VAL A 82 -9.80 -4.51 -10.22
N LYS A 83 -11.06 -4.43 -9.78
CA LYS A 83 -11.89 -5.62 -9.53
C LYS A 83 -12.06 -6.55 -10.73
N ASN A 84 -11.95 -6.02 -11.95
CA ASN A 84 -12.07 -6.80 -13.18
C ASN A 84 -10.73 -7.42 -13.64
N HIS A 85 -9.65 -7.27 -12.85
CA HIS A 85 -8.41 -7.98 -13.09
C HIS A 85 -8.64 -9.48 -13.26
N GLU A 86 -7.88 -10.13 -14.15
CA GLU A 86 -8.06 -11.55 -14.51
C GLU A 86 -8.05 -12.53 -13.33
N LEU A 87 -7.36 -12.20 -12.24
CA LEU A 87 -7.33 -13.01 -11.03
C LEU A 87 -8.56 -12.80 -10.14
N LEU A 88 -9.21 -11.66 -10.22
CA LEU A 88 -10.39 -11.32 -9.41
C LEU A 88 -11.70 -11.65 -10.12
N LEU A 89 -11.81 -11.34 -11.41
CA LEU A 89 -13.02 -11.58 -12.22
C LEU A 89 -14.30 -10.96 -11.61
N GLY A 90 -14.17 -9.78 -11.02
CA GLY A 90 -15.26 -9.07 -10.35
C GLY A 90 -15.49 -9.48 -8.89
N ASP A 91 -14.79 -10.48 -8.38
CA ASP A 91 -14.96 -11.05 -7.03
C ASP A 91 -13.82 -10.63 -6.09
N LEU A 92 -14.05 -9.57 -5.32
CA LEU A 92 -13.10 -9.06 -4.33
C LEU A 92 -12.95 -9.97 -3.09
N SER A 93 -13.78 -11.00 -2.92
CA SER A 93 -13.61 -11.95 -1.81
C SER A 93 -12.33 -12.80 -1.94
N LYS A 94 -11.72 -12.81 -3.12
CA LYS A 94 -10.42 -13.43 -3.38
C LYS A 94 -9.24 -12.55 -2.96
N LEU A 95 -9.46 -11.25 -2.76
CA LEU A 95 -8.40 -10.28 -2.49
C LEU A 95 -8.03 -10.27 -1.01
N THR A 96 -6.74 -10.32 -0.74
CA THR A 96 -6.17 -9.93 0.55
C THR A 96 -5.69 -8.49 0.47
N LEU A 97 -6.21 -7.63 1.33
CA LEU A 97 -5.74 -6.26 1.52
C LEU A 97 -4.69 -6.25 2.62
N VAL A 98 -3.48 -5.82 2.31
CA VAL A 98 -2.39 -5.59 3.27
C VAL A 98 -2.29 -4.09 3.49
N GLN A 99 -2.50 -3.62 4.72
CA GLN A 99 -2.49 -2.21 5.09
C GLN A 99 -1.36 -1.91 6.07
N ILE A 100 -0.54 -0.91 5.75
CA ILE A 100 0.45 -0.31 6.65
C ILE A 100 -0.09 1.07 7.03
N ASP A 101 -0.35 1.30 8.32
CA ASP A 101 -1.09 2.48 8.77
C ASP A 101 -0.95 2.66 10.30
N ALA A 102 -0.99 3.91 10.77
CA ALA A 102 -1.18 4.21 12.20
C ALA A 102 -2.61 3.99 12.67
N HIS A 103 -3.57 4.11 11.75
CA HIS A 103 -5.00 4.07 12.01
C HIS A 103 -5.62 2.75 11.55
N ALA A 104 -6.75 2.36 12.12
CA ALA A 104 -7.45 1.16 11.69
C ALA A 104 -8.32 1.37 10.45
N ASP A 105 -8.80 2.60 10.24
CA ASP A 105 -9.69 3.01 9.14
C ASP A 105 -10.97 2.15 9.03
N LEU A 106 -11.44 1.69 10.20
CA LEU A 106 -12.59 0.79 10.33
C LEU A 106 -13.83 1.47 10.88
N ARG A 107 -13.85 2.82 10.97
CA ARG A 107 -15.04 3.56 11.35
C ARG A 107 -16.15 3.34 10.32
N ASP A 108 -17.41 3.36 10.78
CA ASP A 108 -18.54 3.34 9.86
C ASP A 108 -18.74 4.71 9.18
N GLU A 109 -18.49 5.77 9.93
CA GLU A 109 -18.46 7.15 9.43
C GLU A 109 -17.53 8.02 10.28
N LEU A 110 -17.11 9.14 9.73
CA LEU A 110 -16.46 10.23 10.47
C LEU A 110 -17.22 11.52 10.20
N ASP A 111 -17.77 12.13 11.25
CA ASP A 111 -18.59 13.36 11.17
C ASP A 111 -19.75 13.28 10.15
N GLY A 112 -20.35 12.09 10.01
CA GLY A 112 -21.44 11.82 9.07
C GLY A 112 -20.98 11.50 7.64
N GLU A 113 -19.66 11.39 7.38
CA GLU A 113 -19.13 11.05 6.07
C GLU A 113 -18.58 9.60 6.07
N PRO A 114 -19.29 8.65 5.44
CA PRO A 114 -18.87 7.25 5.40
C PRO A 114 -17.74 6.98 4.39
N MET A 115 -17.43 7.93 3.51
CA MET A 115 -16.34 7.82 2.52
C MET A 115 -15.06 8.52 2.95
N SER A 116 -14.95 8.91 4.22
CA SER A 116 -13.77 9.52 4.83
C SER A 116 -12.57 8.57 4.85
N HIS A 117 -11.34 9.13 4.94
CA HIS A 117 -10.11 8.37 5.17
C HIS A 117 -10.24 7.37 6.34
N ALA A 118 -10.82 7.80 7.46
CA ALA A 118 -11.01 6.95 8.65
C ALA A 118 -11.96 5.74 8.43
N CYS A 119 -12.53 5.61 7.23
CA CYS A 119 -13.44 4.53 6.85
C CYS A 119 -12.90 3.68 5.68
N ALA A 120 -11.70 3.96 5.20
CA ALA A 120 -11.14 3.37 3.97
C ALA A 120 -11.10 1.84 4.00
N ALA A 121 -10.58 1.25 5.07
CA ALA A 121 -10.54 -0.19 5.26
C ALA A 121 -11.94 -0.78 5.46
N ARG A 122 -12.82 -0.09 6.20
CA ARG A 122 -14.21 -0.50 6.38
C ARG A 122 -14.97 -0.56 5.06
N ARG A 123 -14.89 0.48 4.25
CA ARG A 123 -15.52 0.52 2.91
C ARG A 123 -14.95 -0.53 1.98
N SER A 124 -13.66 -0.85 2.09
CA SER A 124 -13.04 -1.94 1.32
C SER A 124 -13.62 -3.31 1.69
N LEU A 125 -13.85 -3.57 2.98
CA LEU A 125 -14.52 -4.79 3.43
C LEU A 125 -15.99 -4.85 3.00
N ASP A 126 -16.69 -3.72 2.96
CA ASP A 126 -18.06 -3.62 2.46
C ASP A 126 -18.17 -3.87 0.95
N LEU A 127 -17.11 -3.56 0.18
CA LEU A 127 -17.00 -3.93 -1.23
C LEU A 127 -16.80 -5.44 -1.45
N GLY A 128 -16.54 -6.20 -0.39
CA GLY A 128 -16.41 -7.65 -0.43
C GLY A 128 -14.97 -8.16 -0.34
N VAL A 129 -13.99 -7.34 0.03
CA VAL A 129 -12.61 -7.80 0.27
C VAL A 129 -12.60 -8.98 1.25
N GLY A 130 -11.91 -10.05 0.87
CA GLY A 130 -11.96 -11.32 1.59
C GLY A 130 -11.13 -11.35 2.86
N LYS A 131 -10.02 -10.61 2.91
CA LYS A 131 -9.13 -10.55 4.07
C LYS A 131 -8.48 -9.19 4.18
N LEU A 132 -8.38 -8.68 5.41
CA LEU A 132 -7.62 -7.48 5.76
C LEU A 132 -6.53 -7.84 6.76
N MET A 133 -5.29 -7.51 6.42
CA MET A 133 -4.12 -7.66 7.28
C MET A 133 -3.52 -6.30 7.53
N GLN A 134 -3.56 -5.83 8.78
CA GLN A 134 -3.09 -4.49 9.16
C GLN A 134 -1.81 -4.55 9.98
N LEU A 135 -0.86 -3.68 9.68
CA LEU A 135 0.40 -3.51 10.40
C LEU A 135 0.58 -2.06 10.85
N GLY A 136 0.95 -1.86 12.11
CA GLY A 136 1.34 -0.54 12.63
C GLY A 136 0.24 0.22 13.35
N VAL A 137 -0.97 -0.31 13.39
CA VAL A 137 -2.13 0.34 14.01
C VAL A 137 -1.85 0.67 15.48
N ARG A 138 -2.06 1.94 15.85
CA ARG A 138 -1.80 2.49 17.20
C ARG A 138 -2.74 3.61 17.60
N ALA A 139 -3.56 4.09 16.65
CA ALA A 139 -4.63 5.07 16.89
C ALA A 139 -5.95 4.50 16.34
N TYR A 140 -6.87 4.17 17.25
CA TYR A 140 -8.17 3.60 16.92
C TYR A 140 -9.17 3.86 18.04
N CYS A 141 -10.44 3.90 17.72
CA CYS A 141 -11.52 4.06 18.71
C CYS A 141 -12.05 2.69 19.19
N ARG A 142 -12.97 2.75 20.15
CA ARG A 142 -13.60 1.55 20.70
C ARG A 142 -14.37 0.77 19.65
N GLU A 143 -15.12 1.45 18.81
CA GLU A 143 -15.92 0.82 17.74
C GLU A 143 -15.02 0.03 16.77
N GLU A 144 -13.90 0.61 16.36
CA GLU A 144 -12.92 -0.06 15.50
C GLU A 144 -12.31 -1.28 16.18
N LYS A 145 -12.00 -1.18 17.50
CA LYS A 145 -11.50 -2.34 18.26
C LYS A 145 -12.53 -3.47 18.33
N GLU A 146 -13.78 -3.14 18.58
CA GLU A 146 -14.87 -4.12 18.59
C GLU A 146 -15.05 -4.75 17.22
N PHE A 147 -14.93 -3.96 16.14
CA PHE A 147 -14.98 -4.47 14.77
C PHE A 147 -13.81 -5.44 14.47
N ILE A 148 -12.58 -5.08 14.84
CA ILE A 148 -11.39 -5.95 14.70
C ILE A 148 -11.60 -7.29 15.42
N ASP A 149 -12.19 -7.27 16.61
CA ASP A 149 -12.39 -8.48 17.42
C ASP A 149 -13.52 -9.40 16.90
N LEU A 150 -14.47 -8.84 16.16
CA LEU A 150 -15.66 -9.55 15.72
C LEU A 150 -15.61 -10.01 14.26
N ASP A 151 -14.94 -9.28 13.37
CA ASP A 151 -14.88 -9.63 11.95
C ASP A 151 -13.68 -10.56 11.68
N SER A 152 -13.97 -11.80 11.39
CA SER A 152 -12.95 -12.84 11.14
C SER A 152 -12.05 -12.57 9.91
N ARG A 153 -12.43 -11.63 9.04
CA ARG A 153 -11.63 -11.22 7.91
C ARG A 153 -10.46 -10.32 8.31
N VAL A 154 -10.52 -9.69 9.51
CA VAL A 154 -9.55 -8.70 9.96
C VAL A 154 -8.51 -9.33 10.88
N THR A 155 -7.25 -9.08 10.61
CA THR A 155 -6.14 -9.44 11.50
C THR A 155 -5.21 -8.24 11.62
N THR A 156 -5.01 -7.74 12.84
CA THR A 156 -4.23 -6.51 13.09
C THR A 156 -3.00 -6.80 13.93
N TRP A 157 -1.84 -6.45 13.40
CA TRP A 157 -0.56 -6.38 14.14
C TRP A 157 -0.37 -4.96 14.64
N PHE A 158 -0.77 -4.74 15.89
CA PHE A 158 -0.66 -3.42 16.51
C PHE A 158 0.81 -3.02 16.69
N ALA A 159 1.12 -1.73 16.48
CA ALA A 159 2.48 -1.19 16.66
C ALA A 159 3.03 -1.52 18.05
N ARG A 160 2.21 -1.42 19.08
CA ARG A 160 2.58 -1.77 20.45
C ARG A 160 3.15 -3.19 20.57
N ASP A 161 2.60 -4.15 19.82
CA ASP A 161 3.00 -5.55 19.91
C ASP A 161 4.25 -5.83 19.08
N VAL A 162 4.33 -5.30 17.87
CA VAL A 162 5.46 -5.53 16.96
C VAL A 162 6.70 -4.69 17.28
N LEU A 163 6.54 -3.60 18.05
CA LEU A 163 7.62 -2.69 18.43
C LEU A 163 7.98 -2.77 19.92
N SER A 164 7.29 -3.60 20.72
CA SER A 164 7.55 -3.77 22.14
C SER A 164 8.90 -4.40 22.40
N LEU A 165 9.68 -3.84 23.33
CA LEU A 165 11.00 -4.36 23.71
C LEU A 165 10.96 -5.80 24.26
N ALA A 166 9.83 -6.27 24.74
CA ALA A 166 9.71 -7.57 25.39
C ALA A 166 9.51 -8.74 24.41
N ASN A 167 8.75 -8.56 23.31
CA ASN A 167 8.35 -9.64 22.41
C ASN A 167 8.35 -9.24 20.93
N SER A 168 9.00 -8.13 20.58
CA SER A 168 8.94 -7.58 19.23
C SER A 168 9.44 -8.56 18.15
N SER A 169 10.51 -9.28 18.41
CA SER A 169 11.07 -10.22 17.43
C SER A 169 10.08 -11.33 17.05
N GLU A 170 9.44 -11.97 18.03
CA GLU A 170 8.45 -13.02 17.77
C GLU A 170 7.23 -12.49 17.01
N LYS A 171 6.72 -11.32 17.39
CA LYS A 171 5.58 -10.69 16.71
C LYS A 171 5.93 -10.22 15.32
N TRP A 172 7.12 -9.68 15.12
CA TRP A 172 7.62 -9.29 13.81
C TRP A 172 7.78 -10.50 12.87
N GLU A 173 8.44 -11.56 13.34
CA GLU A 173 8.56 -12.83 12.60
C GLU A 173 7.18 -13.43 12.27
N GLY A 174 6.22 -13.32 13.19
CA GLY A 174 4.83 -13.72 12.96
C GLY A 174 4.17 -12.93 11.85
N TRP A 175 4.43 -11.61 11.75
CA TRP A 175 3.98 -10.77 10.64
C TRP A 175 4.58 -11.24 9.31
N LEU A 176 5.92 -11.38 9.25
CA LEU A 176 6.62 -11.80 8.04
C LEU A 176 6.18 -13.19 7.57
N THR A 177 5.96 -14.11 8.50
CA THR A 177 5.44 -15.45 8.20
C THR A 177 4.00 -15.39 7.66
N ALA A 178 3.17 -14.52 8.23
CA ALA A 178 1.80 -14.33 7.76
C ALA A 178 1.73 -13.77 6.33
N LEU A 179 2.63 -12.86 5.97
CA LEU A 179 2.75 -12.36 4.59
C LEU A 179 3.08 -13.49 3.60
N GLN A 180 4.03 -14.36 3.96
CA GLN A 180 4.42 -15.49 3.11
C GLN A 180 3.35 -16.58 2.99
N SER A 181 2.40 -16.62 3.92
CA SER A 181 1.27 -17.55 3.89
C SER A 181 0.07 -17.06 3.09
N ILE A 182 0.15 -15.86 2.50
CA ILE A 182 -0.93 -15.34 1.66
C ILE A 182 -0.97 -16.13 0.36
N GLU A 183 -2.15 -16.55 -0.05
CA GLU A 183 -2.40 -17.21 -1.32
C GLU A 183 -3.31 -16.34 -2.19
N GLY A 184 -2.96 -16.19 -3.47
CA GLY A 184 -3.76 -15.46 -4.45
C GLY A 184 -3.55 -13.94 -4.46
N PRO A 185 -4.51 -13.17 -4.98
CA PRO A 185 -4.36 -11.75 -5.25
C PRO A 185 -4.24 -10.90 -3.98
N VAL A 186 -3.32 -9.94 -4.03
CA VAL A 186 -3.02 -9.02 -2.92
C VAL A 186 -3.03 -7.58 -3.44
N TRP A 187 -3.55 -6.68 -2.64
CA TRP A 187 -3.33 -5.24 -2.77
C TRP A 187 -2.59 -4.73 -1.54
N LEU A 188 -1.52 -3.95 -1.75
CA LEU A 188 -0.78 -3.30 -0.67
C LEU A 188 -1.17 -1.82 -0.63
N THR A 189 -1.70 -1.36 0.49
CA THR A 189 -1.98 0.05 0.75
C THR A 189 -1.08 0.55 1.88
N ILE A 190 -0.44 1.68 1.65
CA ILE A 190 0.48 2.31 2.59
C ILE A 190 -0.02 3.71 2.87
N ASP A 191 -0.54 3.93 4.09
CA ASP A 191 -0.57 5.25 4.66
C ASP A 191 0.83 5.58 5.18
N VAL A 192 1.40 6.72 4.76
CA VAL A 192 2.76 7.07 5.19
C VAL A 192 2.86 7.27 6.69
N ASP A 193 1.76 7.59 7.38
CA ASP A 193 1.73 7.74 8.84
C ASP A 193 1.87 6.40 9.59
N GLY A 194 1.77 5.26 8.91
CA GLY A 194 2.17 3.95 9.45
C GLY A 194 3.62 3.95 9.94
N LEU A 195 4.50 4.74 9.28
CA LEU A 195 5.86 4.98 9.74
C LEU A 195 5.86 5.93 10.97
N ASP A 196 6.96 5.90 11.71
CA ASP A 196 7.16 6.87 12.80
C ASP A 196 7.36 8.29 12.23
N PRO A 197 6.83 9.35 12.91
CA PRO A 197 6.97 10.73 12.47
C PRO A 197 8.42 11.23 12.24
N CYS A 198 9.42 10.51 12.72
CA CYS A 198 10.82 10.84 12.38
C CYS A 198 11.15 10.56 10.90
N TYR A 199 10.41 9.69 10.22
CA TYR A 199 10.54 9.40 8.80
C TYR A 199 9.52 10.14 7.94
N VAL A 200 8.38 10.49 8.51
CA VAL A 200 7.26 11.15 7.82
C VAL A 200 6.66 12.26 8.69
N PRO A 201 7.42 13.32 8.95
CA PRO A 201 6.97 14.40 9.84
C PRO A 201 5.79 15.20 9.28
N SER A 202 5.57 15.13 7.96
CA SER A 202 4.52 15.89 7.27
C SER A 202 3.47 14.95 6.69
N THR A 203 2.49 14.61 7.52
CA THR A 203 1.27 13.87 7.18
C THR A 203 0.08 14.48 7.93
N GLY A 204 -1.14 14.09 7.56
CA GLY A 204 -2.36 14.65 8.13
C GLY A 204 -2.51 14.39 9.63
N THR A 205 -2.28 13.16 10.05
CA THR A 205 -2.51 12.67 11.42
C THR A 205 -1.32 11.88 11.98
N PRO A 206 -0.15 12.53 12.19
CA PRO A 206 1.05 11.85 12.65
C PRO A 206 0.87 11.31 14.07
N VAL A 207 1.20 10.03 14.27
CA VAL A 207 1.15 9.38 15.59
C VAL A 207 2.53 8.83 15.95
N PRO A 208 3.15 9.19 17.08
CA PRO A 208 4.44 8.65 17.51
C PRO A 208 4.39 7.13 17.79
N GLY A 209 5.54 6.48 17.69
CA GLY A 209 5.68 5.04 17.95
C GLY A 209 5.32 4.17 16.75
N GLY A 210 5.61 4.64 15.55
CA GLY A 210 5.39 3.95 14.29
C GLY A 210 6.53 3.04 13.85
N LEU A 211 6.36 2.46 12.67
CA LEU A 211 7.33 1.58 12.04
C LEU A 211 8.58 2.36 11.60
N SER A 212 9.73 1.71 11.64
CA SER A 212 10.91 2.22 10.97
C SER A 212 10.79 2.07 9.46
N PHE A 213 11.53 2.90 8.72
CA PHE A 213 11.62 2.78 7.27
C PHE A 213 12.01 1.35 6.83
N TRP A 214 12.99 0.74 7.51
CA TRP A 214 13.45 -0.61 7.17
C TRP A 214 12.42 -1.71 7.44
N GLN A 215 11.56 -1.56 8.43
CA GLN A 215 10.46 -2.50 8.65
C GLN A 215 9.42 -2.46 7.53
N VAL A 216 9.16 -1.28 6.98
CA VAL A 216 8.28 -1.17 5.80
C VAL A 216 8.95 -1.75 4.55
N ILE A 217 10.25 -1.50 4.35
CA ILE A 217 11.03 -2.12 3.27
C ILE A 217 11.01 -3.65 3.38
N GLU A 218 11.27 -4.20 4.56
CA GLU A 218 11.25 -5.65 4.79
C GLU A 218 9.85 -6.25 4.55
N THR A 219 8.80 -5.54 4.93
CA THR A 219 7.41 -5.93 4.63
C THR A 219 7.18 -6.01 3.12
N ILE A 220 7.59 -5.00 2.34
CA ILE A 220 7.49 -4.98 0.89
C ILE A 220 8.27 -6.16 0.28
N GLU A 221 9.55 -6.30 0.62
CA GLU A 221 10.41 -7.37 0.08
C GLU A 221 9.85 -8.75 0.42
N LYS A 222 9.37 -8.94 1.65
CA LYS A 222 8.81 -10.22 2.09
C LYS A 222 7.51 -10.56 1.37
N LEU A 223 6.62 -9.58 1.19
CA LEU A 223 5.37 -9.77 0.46
C LEU A 223 5.63 -10.16 -1.00
N PHE A 224 6.49 -9.41 -1.68
CA PHE A 224 6.80 -9.66 -3.10
C PHE A 224 7.63 -10.92 -3.33
N SER A 225 8.39 -11.40 -2.34
CA SER A 225 9.14 -12.66 -2.45
C SER A 225 8.28 -13.92 -2.20
N SER A 226 7.00 -13.76 -1.84
CA SER A 226 6.08 -14.89 -1.67
C SER A 226 5.81 -15.57 -3.01
N GLN A 227 5.83 -16.89 -3.02
CA GLN A 227 5.55 -17.69 -4.22
C GLN A 227 4.05 -17.82 -4.52
N SER A 228 3.20 -17.53 -3.53
CA SER A 228 1.74 -17.70 -3.61
C SER A 228 0.95 -16.39 -3.56
N ALA A 229 1.53 -15.31 -3.04
CA ALA A 229 0.93 -13.99 -3.05
C ALA A 229 1.17 -13.30 -4.40
N LEU A 230 0.10 -12.86 -5.04
CA LEU A 230 0.13 -12.18 -6.33
C LEU A 230 -0.25 -10.71 -6.14
N VAL A 231 0.74 -9.86 -5.94
CA VAL A 231 0.50 -8.43 -5.73
C VAL A 231 0.00 -7.77 -7.00
N LEU A 232 -1.21 -7.23 -6.98
CA LEU A 232 -1.87 -6.61 -8.13
C LEU A 232 -1.55 -5.13 -8.29
N GLY A 233 -1.14 -4.47 -7.22
CA GLY A 233 -0.79 -3.06 -7.21
C GLY A 233 -0.56 -2.54 -5.80
N VAL A 234 -0.10 -1.30 -5.73
CA VAL A 234 0.24 -0.61 -4.48
C VAL A 234 -0.26 0.83 -4.53
N ASP A 235 -0.75 1.33 -3.42
CA ASP A 235 -0.97 2.77 -3.23
C ASP A 235 -0.24 3.30 -1.99
N ILE A 236 0.17 4.56 -2.06
CA ILE A 236 0.89 5.29 -1.02
C ILE A 236 0.18 6.63 -0.81
N ASN A 237 -0.35 6.85 0.38
CA ASN A 237 -1.30 7.93 0.69
C ASN A 237 -0.80 8.85 1.81
N GLU A 238 -1.55 9.93 2.04
CA GLU A 238 -1.40 10.89 3.14
C GLU A 238 -0.08 11.67 3.12
N ILE A 239 0.48 11.86 1.94
CA ILE A 239 1.70 12.65 1.73
C ILE A 239 1.36 14.13 1.78
N VAL A 240 1.83 14.84 2.80
CA VAL A 240 1.69 16.29 2.91
C VAL A 240 3.05 16.94 2.64
N PRO A 241 3.22 17.68 1.53
CA PRO A 241 4.49 18.34 1.24
C PRO A 241 4.79 19.46 2.23
N ASP A 242 6.05 19.57 2.65
CA ASP A 242 6.54 20.66 3.50
C ASP A 242 7.74 21.35 2.83
N GLN A 243 7.62 22.66 2.62
CA GLN A 243 8.67 23.48 1.99
C GLN A 243 10.00 23.52 2.78
N ASN A 244 9.96 23.21 4.07
CA ASN A 244 11.13 23.26 4.95
C ASN A 244 11.69 21.88 5.29
N ASN A 245 10.95 20.81 5.00
CA ASN A 245 11.36 19.45 5.32
C ASN A 245 10.80 18.46 4.30
N HIS A 246 11.62 18.00 3.38
CA HIS A 246 11.26 17.13 2.27
C HIS A 246 11.35 15.64 2.59
N ILE A 247 11.48 15.24 3.87
CA ILE A 247 11.66 13.83 4.25
C ILE A 247 10.44 12.99 3.88
N THR A 248 9.21 13.51 4.08
CA THR A 248 7.99 12.75 3.81
C THR A 248 7.85 12.38 2.34
N GLU A 249 7.96 13.36 1.43
CA GLU A 249 7.83 13.09 0.00
C GLU A 249 9.01 12.24 -0.53
N PHE A 250 10.21 12.41 0.07
CA PHE A 250 11.36 11.57 -0.26
C PHE A 250 11.17 10.13 0.22
N THR A 251 10.64 9.93 1.44
CA THR A 251 10.30 8.61 1.98
C THR A 251 9.27 7.91 1.08
N ALA A 252 8.20 8.60 0.70
CA ALA A 252 7.20 8.05 -0.22
C ALA A 252 7.79 7.64 -1.57
N ALA A 253 8.67 8.47 -2.14
CA ALA A 253 9.38 8.17 -3.38
C ALA A 253 10.30 6.94 -3.25
N MET A 254 11.00 6.80 -2.12
CA MET A 254 11.85 5.64 -1.84
C MET A 254 11.03 4.35 -1.64
N LEU A 255 9.86 4.44 -1.01
CA LEU A 255 8.94 3.30 -0.89
C LEU A 255 8.46 2.85 -2.28
N ALA A 256 8.05 3.79 -3.13
CA ALA A 256 7.64 3.48 -4.50
C ALA A 256 8.80 2.86 -5.32
N LYS A 257 10.02 3.41 -5.21
CA LYS A 257 11.22 2.82 -5.82
C LYS A 257 11.43 1.37 -5.38
N LYS A 258 11.28 1.08 -4.08
CA LYS A 258 11.42 -0.28 -3.54
C LYS A 258 10.31 -1.21 -4.05
N VAL A 259 9.09 -0.74 -4.18
CA VAL A 259 7.99 -1.51 -4.80
C VAL A 259 8.33 -1.87 -6.25
N VAL A 260 8.85 -0.91 -7.04
CA VAL A 260 9.31 -1.19 -8.41
C VAL A 260 10.38 -2.28 -8.42
N ALA A 261 11.41 -2.16 -7.57
CA ALA A 261 12.49 -3.14 -7.49
C ALA A 261 11.98 -4.54 -7.08
N ALA A 262 11.10 -4.61 -6.07
CA ALA A 262 10.52 -5.86 -5.60
C ALA A 262 9.63 -6.53 -6.66
N HIS A 263 8.82 -5.74 -7.39
CA HIS A 263 7.99 -6.23 -8.48
C HIS A 263 8.84 -6.80 -9.62
N ILE A 264 9.91 -6.11 -10.03
CA ILE A 264 10.84 -6.58 -11.06
C ILE A 264 11.54 -7.86 -10.60
N ALA A 265 12.07 -7.91 -9.38
CA ALA A 265 12.75 -9.08 -8.84
C ALA A 265 11.85 -10.32 -8.84
N ASN A 266 10.58 -10.17 -8.48
CA ASN A 266 9.60 -11.27 -8.51
C ASN A 266 9.28 -11.72 -9.95
N SER A 267 9.31 -10.79 -10.91
CA SER A 267 9.06 -11.09 -12.33
C SER A 267 10.26 -11.77 -13.02
N LEU A 268 11.47 -11.66 -12.46
CA LEU A 268 12.71 -12.23 -12.98
C LEU A 268 13.04 -13.61 -12.38
N THR A 269 12.21 -14.20 -11.49
CA THR A 269 12.43 -15.54 -10.93
C THR A 269 12.33 -16.64 -12.00
N PRO A 270 13.06 -17.76 -11.89
CA PRO A 270 13.86 -18.34 -12.96
C PRO A 270 13.12 -19.36 -13.82
N ASP A 271 12.43 -18.90 -14.87
CA ASP A 271 12.28 -19.73 -16.08
C ASP A 271 13.39 -19.42 -17.12
N THR A 272 14.31 -18.48 -16.83
CA THR A 272 15.32 -17.98 -17.77
C THR A 272 16.75 -18.47 -17.53
N GLU A 273 17.04 -19.27 -16.50
CA GLU A 273 18.37 -19.90 -16.35
C GLU A 273 18.61 -21.10 -17.29
N ALA A 274 17.60 -21.54 -18.05
CA ALA A 274 17.74 -22.66 -18.96
C ALA A 274 18.44 -22.29 -20.30
N ASP A 275 18.49 -21.02 -20.69
CA ASP A 275 18.99 -20.61 -22.02
C ASP A 275 20.39 -19.99 -22.05
N VAL A 276 21.11 -19.90 -20.92
CA VAL A 276 22.46 -19.28 -20.89
C VAL A 276 23.61 -20.32 -20.94
N ASN A 277 23.31 -21.61 -20.88
CA ASN A 277 24.35 -22.66 -20.92
C ASN A 277 24.52 -23.40 -22.29
N GLU A 278 23.91 -22.88 -23.34
CA GLU A 278 24.15 -23.38 -24.72
C GLU A 278 24.52 -22.22 -25.66
N ALA A 279 25.66 -21.55 -25.43
CA ALA A 279 26.32 -20.76 -26.48
C ALA A 279 27.84 -20.72 -26.26
#